data_7fc21195ed28a1152c98675eb51e593a
#
_entry.id   7fc21195ed28a1152c98675eb51e593a
#
_cell.length_a   1.000
_cell.length_b   1.000
_cell.length_c   1.000
_cell.angle_alpha   90.00
_cell.angle_beta   90.00
_cell.angle_gamma   90.00
#
_symmetry.space_group_name_H-M   'P 1'
#
loop_
_entity.id
_entity.type
_entity.pdbx_description
1 polymer ?
#
loop_
_entity_poly.entity_id
_entity_poly.type
_entity_poly.pdbx_seq_one_letter_code
_entity_poly.pdbx_strand_id
1 'polypeptide(L)'
;MKHYFYSFFTLFLLFNCSENKPEIKKLTQQELTETTEFKEASPEKKQLFSELKAFQKDLQSKQAQKIPDYLDCPKRIEELDLNTKNTAIRTDVEANSFRLSTNLVTDNFDLIYNELDLNIINEAIKSIPETDLLANDNVSANVKIGECDYHTSILMKNKEVEFDIKSATPNSECKKDQKWKFVSNGEILVLDHRKML
;
A
#
# COMPACT_ATOMS: atom_id res chain seq x y z
N MET A 1 4.82 47.13 -46.08
CA MET A 1 5.75 48.30 -46.04
C MET A 1 6.80 48.06 -44.97
N LYS A 2 8.04 48.11 -45.46
CA LYS A 2 9.36 48.42 -44.80
C LYS A 2 9.82 47.47 -43.68
N HIS A 3 10.68 46.62 -44.10
CA HIS A 3 12.09 46.38 -43.81
C HIS A 3 12.72 47.32 -42.76
N TYR A 4 13.49 46.72 -41.81
CA TYR A 4 14.87 47.12 -41.52
C TYR A 4 15.63 45.93 -40.87
N PHE A 5 16.56 45.51 -41.62
CA PHE A 5 17.81 44.82 -41.38
C PHE A 5 18.76 45.75 -40.56
N TYR A 6 19.41 45.23 -39.54
CA TYR A 6 20.75 45.69 -39.18
C TYR A 6 21.59 44.55 -38.56
N SER A 7 22.52 44.19 -39.37
CA SER A 7 23.77 43.47 -39.10
C SER A 7 24.75 44.43 -38.36
N PHE A 8 25.58 43.90 -37.53
CA PHE A 8 26.94 44.41 -37.16
C PHE A 8 27.32 43.76 -35.82
N PHE A 9 28.44 43.29 -35.46
CA PHE A 9 29.82 43.31 -35.98
C PHE A 9 30.64 42.41 -35.02
N THR A 10 31.48 41.65 -35.61
CA THR A 10 32.62 40.87 -35.03
C THR A 10 33.47 41.70 -34.11
N LEU A 11 33.90 41.13 -32.99
CA LEU A 11 35.18 41.49 -32.39
C LEU A 11 35.92 40.27 -31.82
N PHE A 12 36.92 39.87 -32.55
CA PHE A 12 38.00 38.95 -32.15
C PHE A 12 38.84 39.64 -31.10
N LEU A 13 39.03 39.05 -29.94
CA LEU A 13 40.22 39.29 -29.13
C LEU A 13 40.82 37.94 -28.72
N LEU A 14 41.95 37.69 -29.37
CA LEU A 14 42.90 36.67 -29.01
C LEU A 14 43.61 37.13 -27.72
N PHE A 15 43.55 36.36 -26.67
CA PHE A 15 44.56 36.35 -25.64
C PHE A 15 45.14 34.95 -25.53
N ASN A 16 46.35 34.90 -25.98
CA ASN A 16 47.27 33.79 -25.83
C ASN A 16 47.93 33.85 -24.44
N CYS A 17 48.38 32.70 -23.99
CA CYS A 17 49.36 32.39 -22.95
C CYS A 17 48.80 32.00 -21.57
N SER A 18 48.86 30.75 -21.17
CA SER A 18 50.03 30.17 -20.52
C SER A 18 49.77 28.72 -20.19
N GLU A 19 50.71 27.89 -20.58
CA GLU A 19 50.78 26.47 -20.19
C GLU A 19 50.91 26.34 -18.68
N ASN A 20 49.89 25.69 -18.07
CA ASN A 20 50.07 24.89 -16.89
C ASN A 20 49.14 23.69 -17.05
N LYS A 21 49.74 22.57 -17.47
CA LYS A 21 49.10 21.25 -17.42
C LYS A 21 48.85 20.88 -15.97
N PRO A 22 47.58 20.75 -15.52
CA PRO A 22 47.30 19.87 -14.42
C PRO A 22 47.29 18.43 -14.97
N GLU A 23 48.13 17.62 -14.41
CA GLU A 23 48.12 16.17 -14.53
C GLU A 23 46.70 15.67 -14.32
N ILE A 24 46.02 15.30 -15.40
CA ILE A 24 44.78 14.53 -15.31
C ILE A 24 45.19 13.14 -14.84
N LYS A 25 45.15 12.91 -13.52
CA LYS A 25 45.04 11.57 -12.97
C LYS A 25 43.89 10.89 -13.70
N LYS A 26 44.20 9.90 -14.52
CA LYS A 26 43.24 8.91 -15.01
C LYS A 26 42.58 8.30 -13.80
N LEU A 27 41.43 8.83 -13.38
CA LEU A 27 40.48 8.11 -12.58
C LEU A 27 40.06 6.91 -13.42
N THR A 28 40.55 5.77 -13.02
CA THR A 28 40.18 4.46 -13.53
C THR A 28 38.67 4.38 -13.48
N GLN A 29 38.08 4.19 -14.65
CA GLN A 29 36.64 3.86 -14.83
C GLN A 29 36.34 2.47 -14.25
N GLN A 30 36.43 2.36 -12.94
CA GLN A 30 36.27 1.07 -12.27
C GLN A 30 35.46 1.20 -10.96
N GLU A 31 34.48 2.10 -10.93
CA GLU A 31 33.55 2.19 -9.82
C GLU A 31 32.25 2.89 -10.27
N LEU A 32 31.47 2.29 -11.13
CA LEU A 32 30.03 2.52 -11.25
C LEU A 32 29.38 1.39 -12.05
N THR A 33 29.53 0.18 -11.57
CA THR A 33 28.61 -0.90 -11.90
C THR A 33 28.22 -1.59 -10.61
N GLU A 34 27.60 -0.85 -9.68
CA GLU A 34 26.56 -1.46 -8.90
C GLU A 34 25.38 -1.68 -9.86
N THR A 35 25.48 -2.76 -10.60
CA THR A 35 24.29 -3.42 -11.12
C THR A 35 23.48 -3.79 -9.88
N THR A 36 22.49 -2.98 -9.55
CA THR A 36 21.35 -3.41 -8.77
C THR A 36 20.76 -4.57 -9.56
N GLU A 37 21.20 -5.79 -9.28
CA GLU A 37 20.50 -6.98 -9.70
C GLU A 37 19.07 -6.82 -9.16
N PHE A 38 18.15 -6.48 -10.06
CA PHE A 38 16.73 -6.57 -9.78
C PHE A 38 16.45 -8.04 -9.47
N LYS A 39 16.48 -8.38 -8.20
CA LYS A 39 16.17 -9.73 -7.73
C LYS A 39 14.73 -9.99 -8.13
N GLU A 40 14.55 -10.80 -9.15
CA GLU A 40 13.22 -11.17 -9.62
C GLU A 40 12.45 -11.77 -8.43
N ALA A 41 11.20 -11.29 -8.21
CA ALA A 41 10.36 -11.77 -7.13
C ALA A 41 10.12 -13.29 -7.28
N SER A 42 10.20 -14.01 -6.17
CA SER A 42 9.95 -15.46 -6.15
C SER A 42 8.52 -15.77 -6.66
N PRO A 43 8.30 -16.99 -7.19
CA PRO A 43 6.96 -17.40 -7.59
C PRO A 43 5.92 -17.27 -6.46
N GLU A 44 6.31 -17.61 -5.24
CA GLU A 44 5.46 -17.46 -4.05
C GLU A 44 5.08 -16.00 -3.79
N LYS A 45 6.03 -15.09 -3.94
CA LYS A 45 5.78 -13.66 -3.75
C LYS A 45 4.89 -13.09 -4.87
N LYS A 46 5.08 -13.53 -6.11
CA LYS A 46 4.21 -13.16 -7.24
C LYS A 46 2.78 -13.65 -7.00
N GLN A 47 2.60 -14.86 -6.48
CA GLN A 47 1.31 -15.41 -6.11
C GLN A 47 0.64 -14.56 -5.02
N LEU A 48 1.34 -14.32 -3.92
CA LEU A 48 0.85 -13.53 -2.80
C LEU A 48 0.48 -12.08 -3.23
N PHE A 49 1.29 -11.49 -4.10
CA PHE A 49 0.98 -10.20 -4.72
C PHE A 49 -0.29 -10.24 -5.56
N SER A 50 -0.47 -11.30 -6.37
CA SER A 50 -1.68 -11.48 -7.19
C SER A 50 -2.94 -11.56 -6.32
N GLU A 51 -2.90 -12.31 -5.23
CA GLU A 51 -4.00 -12.42 -4.27
C GLU A 51 -4.28 -11.08 -3.56
N LEU A 52 -3.24 -10.33 -3.19
CA LEU A 52 -3.38 -8.99 -2.62
C LEU A 52 -4.05 -8.02 -3.60
N LYS A 53 -3.69 -8.08 -4.88
CA LYS A 53 -4.31 -7.24 -5.92
C LYS A 53 -5.75 -7.65 -6.22
N ALA A 54 -6.07 -8.94 -6.16
CA ALA A 54 -7.45 -9.43 -6.28
C ALA A 54 -8.31 -8.92 -5.12
N PHE A 55 -7.83 -9.01 -3.88
CA PHE A 55 -8.48 -8.45 -2.71
C PHE A 55 -8.71 -6.93 -2.86
N GLN A 56 -7.67 -6.18 -3.24
CA GLN A 56 -7.80 -4.74 -3.49
C GLN A 56 -8.88 -4.43 -4.53
N LYS A 57 -8.89 -5.14 -5.65
CA LYS A 57 -9.88 -4.96 -6.72
C LYS A 57 -11.29 -5.21 -6.23
N ASP A 58 -11.49 -6.26 -5.44
CA ASP A 58 -12.81 -6.60 -4.91
C ASP A 58 -13.28 -5.58 -3.86
N LEU A 59 -12.37 -5.02 -3.05
CA LEU A 59 -12.68 -3.89 -2.16
C LEU A 59 -13.07 -2.64 -2.96
N GLN A 60 -12.32 -2.27 -4.00
CA GLN A 60 -12.59 -1.09 -4.83
C GLN A 60 -13.90 -1.18 -5.59
N SER A 61 -14.20 -2.36 -6.13
CA SER A 61 -15.42 -2.60 -6.89
C SER A 61 -16.63 -2.93 -6.02
N LYS A 62 -16.46 -2.89 -4.69
CA LYS A 62 -17.50 -3.19 -3.70
C LYS A 62 -18.17 -4.54 -3.96
N GLN A 63 -17.35 -5.57 -4.21
CA GLN A 63 -17.83 -6.94 -4.46
C GLN A 63 -18.28 -7.60 -3.15
N ALA A 64 -19.42 -7.13 -2.61
CA ALA A 64 -19.96 -7.56 -1.31
C ALA A 64 -20.04 -9.08 -1.15
N GLN A 65 -20.29 -9.80 -2.25
CA GLN A 65 -20.42 -11.26 -2.26
C GLN A 65 -19.10 -11.99 -1.98
N LYS A 66 -17.96 -11.34 -2.23
CA LYS A 66 -16.63 -11.95 -2.07
C LYS A 66 -15.95 -11.60 -0.74
N ILE A 67 -16.37 -10.50 -0.12
CA ILE A 67 -15.75 -10.05 1.12
C ILE A 67 -15.86 -11.06 2.28
N PRO A 68 -16.98 -11.79 2.44
CA PRO A 68 -17.06 -12.86 3.43
C PRO A 68 -15.95 -13.91 3.32
N ASP A 69 -15.52 -14.25 2.10
CA ASP A 69 -14.45 -15.25 1.86
C ASP A 69 -13.10 -14.72 2.37
N TYR A 70 -12.79 -13.45 2.09
CA TYR A 70 -11.58 -12.80 2.61
C TYR A 70 -11.60 -12.64 4.14
N LEU A 71 -12.76 -12.42 4.73
CA LEU A 71 -12.93 -12.31 6.17
C LEU A 71 -13.05 -13.66 6.88
N ASP A 72 -13.12 -14.77 6.14
CA ASP A 72 -13.33 -16.13 6.67
C ASP A 72 -14.65 -16.26 7.44
N CYS A 73 -15.71 -15.68 6.87
CA CYS A 73 -17.04 -15.72 7.52
C CYS A 73 -17.69 -17.11 7.46
N PRO A 74 -18.33 -17.53 8.56
CA PRO A 74 -18.63 -16.78 9.78
C PRO A 74 -17.44 -16.66 10.74
N LYS A 75 -16.94 -15.44 10.92
CA LYS A 75 -15.73 -15.12 11.71
C LYS A 75 -16.08 -14.73 13.15
N ARG A 76 -15.28 -15.15 14.12
CA ARG A 76 -15.44 -14.71 15.52
C ARG A 76 -15.15 -13.21 15.63
N ILE A 77 -16.00 -12.49 16.36
CA ILE A 77 -15.83 -11.03 16.53
C ILE A 77 -14.55 -10.66 17.30
N GLU A 78 -14.08 -11.56 18.17
CA GLU A 78 -12.82 -11.38 18.91
C GLU A 78 -11.58 -11.37 17.98
N GLU A 79 -11.63 -12.15 16.89
CA GLU A 79 -10.58 -12.20 15.87
C GLU A 79 -10.59 -10.97 14.93
N LEU A 80 -11.72 -10.24 14.92
CA LEU A 80 -11.91 -9.00 14.18
C LEU A 80 -11.68 -7.76 15.06
N ASP A 81 -11.63 -7.92 16.37
CA ASP A 81 -11.67 -6.81 17.34
C ASP A 81 -12.78 -5.81 16.99
N LEU A 82 -13.95 -6.35 16.67
CA LEU A 82 -15.07 -5.61 16.14
C LEU A 82 -15.94 -5.03 17.26
N ASN A 83 -16.22 -3.74 17.16
CA ASN A 83 -17.10 -3.06 18.10
C ASN A 83 -18.56 -3.39 17.82
N THR A 84 -19.28 -3.92 18.82
CA THR A 84 -20.69 -4.29 18.74
C THR A 84 -21.66 -3.16 19.16
N LYS A 85 -21.22 -1.90 19.18
CA LYS A 85 -22.12 -0.75 19.46
C LYS A 85 -23.18 -0.57 18.38
N ASN A 86 -22.86 -0.92 17.12
CA ASN A 86 -23.85 -0.92 16.05
C ASN A 86 -24.89 -2.02 16.29
N THR A 87 -26.18 -1.65 16.27
CA THR A 87 -27.28 -2.55 16.59
C THR A 87 -27.39 -3.71 15.60
N ALA A 88 -27.16 -3.48 14.29
CA ALA A 88 -27.24 -4.53 13.28
C ALA A 88 -26.16 -5.59 13.51
N ILE A 89 -24.90 -5.13 13.75
CA ILE A 89 -23.78 -6.03 14.06
C ILE A 89 -24.07 -6.81 15.35
N ARG A 90 -24.50 -6.12 16.40
CA ARG A 90 -24.80 -6.77 17.69
C ARG A 90 -25.89 -7.83 17.55
N THR A 91 -26.99 -7.52 16.88
CA THR A 91 -28.09 -8.46 16.67
C THR A 91 -27.64 -9.69 15.88
N ASP A 92 -26.85 -9.50 14.83
CA ASP A 92 -26.33 -10.61 14.03
C ASP A 92 -25.40 -11.51 14.86
N VAL A 93 -24.43 -10.94 15.57
CA VAL A 93 -23.45 -11.73 16.32
C VAL A 93 -24.08 -12.45 17.50
N GLU A 94 -25.10 -11.87 18.17
CA GLU A 94 -25.87 -12.52 19.21
C GLU A 94 -26.63 -13.73 18.63
N ALA A 95 -27.25 -13.59 17.46
CA ALA A 95 -27.96 -14.68 16.78
C ALA A 95 -27.01 -15.76 16.23
N ASN A 96 -25.75 -15.44 15.95
CA ASN A 96 -24.76 -16.33 15.29
C ASN A 96 -23.63 -16.77 16.25
N SER A 97 -23.90 -16.91 17.55
CA SER A 97 -22.93 -17.39 18.54
C SER A 97 -21.62 -16.60 18.56
N PHE A 98 -21.73 -15.27 18.59
CA PHE A 98 -20.63 -14.31 18.58
C PHE A 98 -19.74 -14.40 17.33
N ARG A 99 -20.35 -14.72 16.19
CA ARG A 99 -19.70 -14.73 14.88
C ARG A 99 -20.38 -13.73 13.96
N LEU A 100 -19.58 -12.99 13.20
CA LEU A 100 -20.05 -12.16 12.10
C LEU A 100 -20.51 -13.06 10.96
N SER A 101 -21.78 -12.99 10.58
CA SER A 101 -22.33 -13.87 9.55
C SER A 101 -21.97 -13.42 8.13
N THR A 102 -21.93 -14.38 7.19
CA THR A 102 -21.78 -14.09 5.75
C THR A 102 -22.90 -13.15 5.27
N ASN A 103 -24.15 -13.40 5.68
CA ASN A 103 -25.30 -12.60 5.27
C ASN A 103 -25.15 -11.13 5.71
N LEU A 104 -24.74 -10.87 6.97
CA LEU A 104 -24.56 -9.50 7.42
C LEU A 104 -23.51 -8.78 6.58
N VAL A 105 -22.37 -9.43 6.31
CA VAL A 105 -21.29 -8.83 5.49
C VAL A 105 -21.78 -8.53 4.09
N THR A 106 -22.53 -9.44 3.47
CA THR A 106 -23.04 -9.28 2.11
C THR A 106 -24.13 -8.21 2.02
N ASP A 107 -25.10 -8.26 2.92
CA ASP A 107 -26.29 -7.41 2.87
C ASP A 107 -26.01 -5.99 3.39
N ASN A 108 -24.99 -5.83 4.24
CA ASN A 108 -24.62 -4.56 4.86
C ASN A 108 -23.13 -4.21 4.59
N PHE A 109 -22.70 -4.43 3.37
CA PHE A 109 -21.29 -4.24 2.99
C PHE A 109 -20.72 -2.87 3.41
N ASP A 110 -21.42 -1.78 3.12
CA ASP A 110 -20.93 -0.42 3.46
C ASP A 110 -20.76 -0.24 4.98
N LEU A 111 -21.63 -0.85 5.80
CA LEU A 111 -21.50 -0.84 7.25
C LEU A 111 -20.20 -1.56 7.67
N ILE A 112 -20.02 -2.79 7.19
CA ILE A 112 -18.85 -3.61 7.53
C ILE A 112 -17.55 -2.98 6.99
N TYR A 113 -17.59 -2.44 5.77
CA TYR A 113 -16.46 -1.74 5.16
C TYR A 113 -15.97 -0.56 6.02
N ASN A 114 -16.89 0.19 6.62
CA ASN A 114 -16.58 1.32 7.48
C ASN A 114 -16.19 0.89 8.90
N GLU A 115 -16.87 -0.10 9.49
CA GLU A 115 -16.57 -0.56 10.84
C GLU A 115 -15.20 -1.27 10.93
N LEU A 116 -14.84 -1.97 9.87
CA LEU A 116 -13.56 -2.66 9.75
C LEU A 116 -12.45 -1.81 9.13
N ASP A 117 -12.71 -0.55 8.75
CA ASP A 117 -11.71 0.34 8.16
C ASP A 117 -11.04 -0.20 6.87
N LEU A 118 -11.78 -0.99 6.09
CA LEU A 118 -11.27 -1.59 4.86
C LEU A 118 -10.84 -0.56 3.80
N ASN A 119 -11.33 0.69 3.90
CA ASN A 119 -10.88 1.81 3.09
C ASN A 119 -9.41 2.15 3.32
N ILE A 120 -8.89 2.04 4.55
CA ILE A 120 -7.48 2.32 4.85
C ILE A 120 -6.60 1.26 4.19
N ILE A 121 -6.98 -0.02 4.29
CA ILE A 121 -6.28 -1.13 3.62
C ILE A 121 -6.26 -0.93 2.11
N ASN A 122 -7.42 -0.61 1.51
CA ASN A 122 -7.54 -0.37 0.08
C ASN A 122 -6.61 0.76 -0.40
N GLU A 123 -6.62 1.91 0.29
CA GLU A 123 -5.76 3.04 -0.07
C GLU A 123 -4.28 2.76 0.23
N ALA A 124 -3.95 1.97 1.25
CA ALA A 124 -2.58 1.54 1.52
C ALA A 124 -2.00 0.74 0.34
N ILE A 125 -2.74 -0.27 -0.14
CA ILE A 125 -2.29 -1.08 -1.28
C ILE A 125 -2.17 -0.23 -2.55
N LYS A 126 -3.10 0.71 -2.77
CA LYS A 126 -3.11 1.61 -3.92
C LYS A 126 -1.94 2.60 -3.93
N SER A 127 -1.52 3.04 -2.75
CA SER A 127 -0.48 4.07 -2.59
C SER A 127 0.94 3.54 -2.81
N ILE A 128 1.14 2.23 -2.84
CA ILE A 128 2.44 1.60 -3.00
C ILE A 128 2.61 1.10 -4.44
N PRO A 129 3.70 1.48 -5.14
CA PRO A 129 4.01 0.96 -6.47
C PRO A 129 4.13 -0.57 -6.46
N GLU A 130 3.64 -1.22 -7.51
CA GLU A 130 3.71 -2.68 -7.65
C GLU A 130 5.14 -3.21 -7.64
N THR A 131 6.06 -2.45 -8.26
CA THR A 131 7.49 -2.76 -8.26
C THR A 131 8.06 -2.86 -6.85
N ASP A 132 7.62 -1.96 -5.94
CA ASP A 132 8.11 -1.92 -4.57
C ASP A 132 7.56 -3.09 -3.75
N LEU A 133 6.27 -3.43 -3.94
CA LEU A 133 5.64 -4.60 -3.32
C LEU A 133 6.30 -5.91 -3.75
N LEU A 134 6.72 -6.02 -5.02
CA LEU A 134 7.41 -7.20 -5.53
C LEU A 134 8.88 -7.26 -5.13
N ALA A 135 9.57 -6.12 -5.06
CA ALA A 135 10.99 -6.07 -4.76
C ALA A 135 11.30 -6.24 -3.26
N ASN A 136 10.42 -5.73 -2.39
CA ASN A 136 10.67 -5.63 -0.95
C ASN A 136 9.64 -6.46 -0.16
N ASP A 137 10.09 -7.09 0.92
CA ASP A 137 9.17 -7.81 1.82
C ASP A 137 8.33 -6.86 2.66
N ASN A 138 8.88 -5.71 3.02
CA ASN A 138 8.20 -4.68 3.81
C ASN A 138 8.26 -3.35 3.09
N VAL A 139 7.13 -2.73 2.88
CA VAL A 139 6.98 -1.42 2.23
C VAL A 139 6.02 -0.56 3.03
N SER A 140 6.21 0.76 2.96
CA SER A 140 5.38 1.71 3.73
C SER A 140 4.86 2.82 2.84
N ALA A 141 3.70 3.34 3.20
CA ALA A 141 3.09 4.51 2.58
C ALA A 141 2.37 5.38 3.62
N ASN A 142 2.20 6.65 3.29
CA ASN A 142 1.28 7.52 4.00
C ASN A 142 -0.04 7.55 3.25
N VAL A 143 -1.13 7.37 3.98
CA VAL A 143 -2.49 7.33 3.45
C VAL A 143 -3.30 8.42 4.12
N LYS A 144 -4.08 9.15 3.32
CA LYS A 144 -5.01 10.15 3.85
C LYS A 144 -6.45 9.74 3.59
N ILE A 145 -7.26 9.68 4.64
CA ILE A 145 -8.70 9.38 4.59
C ILE A 145 -9.45 10.52 5.27
N GLY A 146 -10.10 11.37 4.47
CA GLY A 146 -10.70 12.60 4.99
C GLY A 146 -9.66 13.51 5.62
N GLU A 147 -9.83 13.84 6.88
CA GLU A 147 -8.89 14.66 7.65
C GLU A 147 -7.85 13.82 8.43
N CYS A 148 -7.90 12.49 8.30
CA CYS A 148 -7.00 11.58 9.02
C CYS A 148 -5.83 11.15 8.14
N ASP A 149 -4.62 11.28 8.69
CA ASP A 149 -3.40 10.79 8.09
C ASP A 149 -2.96 9.49 8.80
N TYR A 150 -2.56 8.50 8.01
CA TYR A 150 -2.10 7.20 8.50
C TYR A 150 -0.73 6.88 7.91
N HIS A 151 0.16 6.36 8.75
CA HIS A 151 1.35 5.68 8.29
C HIS A 151 1.05 4.19 8.23
N THR A 152 1.14 3.60 7.05
CA THR A 152 0.83 2.18 6.82
C THR A 152 2.07 1.44 6.37
N SER A 153 2.27 0.21 6.83
CA SER A 153 3.25 -0.71 6.27
C SER A 153 2.60 -2.02 5.88
N ILE A 154 3.09 -2.62 4.79
CA ILE A 154 2.66 -3.90 4.27
C ILE A 154 3.86 -4.85 4.28
N LEU A 155 3.79 -5.90 5.08
CA LEU A 155 4.75 -6.99 5.08
C LEU A 155 4.18 -8.17 4.29
N MET A 156 4.92 -8.63 3.28
CA MET A 156 4.55 -9.76 2.42
C MET A 156 5.63 -10.84 2.51
N LYS A 157 5.40 -11.89 3.29
CA LYS A 157 6.39 -12.96 3.52
C LYS A 157 5.72 -14.26 3.97
N ASN A 158 6.27 -15.40 3.57
CA ASN A 158 5.86 -16.73 4.07
C ASN A 158 4.36 -17.00 3.92
N LYS A 159 3.76 -16.65 2.81
CA LYS A 159 2.31 -16.73 2.54
C LYS A 159 1.45 -15.80 3.42
N GLU A 160 2.03 -14.85 4.09
CA GLU A 160 1.34 -13.90 4.95
C GLU A 160 1.42 -12.49 4.38
N VAL A 161 0.34 -11.73 4.56
CA VAL A 161 0.28 -10.29 4.34
C VAL A 161 -0.15 -9.65 5.64
N GLU A 162 0.73 -8.81 6.19
CA GLU A 162 0.42 -8.05 7.39
C GLU A 162 0.34 -6.56 7.06
N PHE A 163 -0.69 -5.89 7.58
CA PHE A 163 -0.79 -4.44 7.57
C PHE A 163 -0.58 -3.93 8.99
N ASP A 164 0.35 -3.01 9.17
CA ASP A 164 0.52 -2.21 10.40
C ASP A 164 0.07 -0.79 10.06
N ILE A 165 -1.01 -0.34 10.65
CA ILE A 165 -1.65 0.95 10.38
C ILE A 165 -1.54 1.79 11.64
N LYS A 166 -0.89 2.94 11.54
CA LYS A 166 -0.71 3.89 12.64
C LYS A 166 -1.33 5.23 12.28
N SER A 167 -2.19 5.73 13.15
CA SER A 167 -2.72 7.08 13.01
C SER A 167 -1.62 8.11 13.25
N ALA A 168 -1.37 8.97 12.27
CA ALA A 168 -0.46 10.10 12.41
C ALA A 168 -1.17 11.37 12.90
N THR A 169 -2.50 11.38 12.88
CA THR A 169 -3.32 12.49 13.31
C THR A 169 -3.80 12.25 14.74
N PRO A 170 -3.39 13.04 15.74
CA PRO A 170 -3.84 12.90 17.12
C PRO A 170 -5.27 13.46 17.27
N ASN A 171 -6.24 12.82 16.62
CA ASN A 171 -7.65 13.22 16.63
C ASN A 171 -8.50 12.04 17.09
N SER A 172 -9.44 12.28 18.00
CA SER A 172 -10.38 11.24 18.49
C SER A 172 -11.34 10.72 17.43
N GLU A 173 -11.49 11.45 16.30
CA GLU A 173 -12.32 11.05 15.18
C GLU A 173 -11.58 10.11 14.21
N CYS A 174 -10.25 10.11 14.23
CA CYS A 174 -9.45 9.21 13.43
C CYS A 174 -9.42 7.82 14.06
N LYS A 175 -9.42 6.82 13.20
CA LYS A 175 -9.33 5.42 13.66
C LYS A 175 -8.01 5.17 14.37
N LYS A 176 -8.05 4.30 15.36
CA LYS A 176 -6.89 3.93 16.17
C LYS A 176 -5.90 3.09 15.37
N ASP A 177 -4.70 2.97 15.93
CA ASP A 177 -3.70 2.05 15.43
C ASP A 177 -4.24 0.63 15.37
N GLN A 178 -3.90 -0.09 14.31
CA GLN A 178 -4.41 -1.43 14.10
C GLN A 178 -3.45 -2.30 13.29
N LYS A 179 -3.54 -3.59 13.51
CA LYS A 179 -2.82 -4.61 12.75
C LYS A 179 -3.80 -5.59 12.14
N TRP A 180 -3.50 -5.98 10.90
CA TRP A 180 -4.23 -6.99 10.18
C TRP A 180 -3.27 -8.05 9.71
N LYS A 181 -3.67 -9.31 9.84
CA LYS A 181 -2.91 -10.42 9.30
C LYS A 181 -3.80 -11.27 8.42
N PHE A 182 -3.37 -11.46 7.19
CA PHE A 182 -3.98 -12.37 6.22
C PHE A 182 -3.01 -13.49 5.89
N VAL A 183 -3.55 -14.66 5.58
CA VAL A 183 -2.79 -15.83 5.15
C VAL A 183 -3.30 -16.29 3.80
N SER A 184 -2.39 -16.56 2.87
CA SER A 184 -2.74 -17.14 1.58
C SER A 184 -3.09 -18.61 1.73
N ASN A 185 -4.25 -19.02 1.20
CA ASN A 185 -4.61 -20.43 1.05
C ASN A 185 -4.20 -21.00 -0.31
N GLY A 186 -3.55 -20.20 -1.16
CA GLY A 186 -3.12 -20.53 -2.51
C GLY A 186 -4.08 -20.08 -3.61
N GLU A 187 -5.24 -19.54 -3.25
CA GLU A 187 -6.23 -18.97 -4.16
C GLU A 187 -6.57 -17.52 -3.81
N ILE A 188 -6.80 -17.25 -2.51
CA ILE A 188 -7.12 -15.94 -1.98
C ILE A 188 -6.41 -15.69 -0.64
N LEU A 189 -6.36 -14.42 -0.25
CA LEU A 189 -6.00 -14.02 1.11
C LEU A 189 -7.19 -14.28 2.04
N VAL A 190 -6.93 -14.91 3.18
CA VAL A 190 -7.93 -15.17 4.22
C VAL A 190 -7.48 -14.49 5.51
N LEU A 191 -8.35 -13.73 6.13
CA LEU A 191 -8.05 -13.03 7.37
C LEU A 191 -7.81 -14.02 8.51
N ASP A 192 -6.62 -13.99 9.08
CA ASP A 192 -6.28 -14.68 10.31
C ASP A 192 -6.85 -13.90 11.52
N HIS A 193 -6.40 -12.67 11.71
CA HIS A 193 -6.93 -11.79 12.75
C HIS A 193 -6.72 -10.30 12.44
N ARG A 194 -7.53 -9.47 13.11
CA ARG A 194 -7.35 -8.02 13.23
C ARG A 194 -7.21 -7.66 14.71
N LYS A 195 -6.36 -6.69 15.02
CA LYS A 195 -6.15 -6.19 16.38
C LYS A 195 -6.09 -4.67 16.39
N MET A 196 -6.91 -4.04 17.22
CA MET A 196 -6.77 -2.62 17.57
C MET A 196 -5.70 -2.47 18.66
N LEU A 197 -4.86 -1.41 18.58
CA LEU A 197 -3.74 -1.19 19.47
C LEU A 197 -3.96 0.01 20.41
#